data_2c3dbcdb76e3e7555d6dc35981a873ae
#
_entry.id   2c3dbcdb76e3e7555d6dc35981a873ae
#
_cell.length_a   1.000
_cell.length_b   1.000
_cell.length_c   1.000
_cell.angle_alpha   90.00
_cell.angle_beta   90.00
_cell.angle_gamma   90.00
#
_symmetry.space_group_name_H-M   'P 1'
#
loop_
_entity.id
_entity.type
_entity.pdbx_description
1 polymer ?
#
loop_
_entity_poly.entity_id
_entity_poly.type
_entity_poly.pdbx_seq_one_letter_code
_entity_poly.pdbx_strand_id
1 'polypeptide(L)'
;SAADVSEATDLSNTAIDPTSKTITCTEHGIMTTLTDLGRNAAPRNVAADIGRLFGEAIAKKIDTDLTALFGGFSTTVGDASTALSASSIFQAVAKLRANAVPGDNLSAVFHPQVAFDLKSGLTNTFANPNPGVGNEILRSSLVGQIAGVNIFETSNMADSSGNNPGTTGDYKGAVFHPDALGLAMMQDLKIETQRDASLRADEIVATAVYGVGELNDTNGCEIEADSSIQ
;
A
#
# COMPACT_ATOMS: atom_id res chain seq x y z
N SER A 1 11.23 27.27 -14.00
CA SER A 1 10.42 27.46 -15.23
C SER A 1 11.19 28.31 -16.21
N ALA A 2 10.98 28.10 -17.51
CA ALA A 2 11.50 28.99 -18.54
C ALA A 2 10.81 30.35 -18.42
N ALA A 3 11.59 31.41 -18.63
CA ALA A 3 11.07 32.78 -18.66
C ALA A 3 11.19 33.34 -20.07
N ASP A 4 10.34 34.27 -20.41
CA ASP A 4 10.41 34.99 -21.68
C ASP A 4 11.67 35.89 -21.67
N VAL A 5 12.41 35.83 -22.78
CA VAL A 5 13.65 36.59 -22.93
C VAL A 5 13.48 37.62 -24.03
N SER A 6 13.74 38.87 -23.72
CA SER A 6 13.77 39.95 -24.72
C SER A 6 15.06 39.87 -25.51
N GLU A 7 15.02 40.31 -26.77
CA GLU A 7 16.20 40.39 -27.64
C GLU A 7 17.29 41.27 -27.00
N ALA A 8 18.53 40.80 -27.03
CA ALA A 8 19.72 41.43 -26.46
C ALA A 8 19.75 41.52 -24.91
N THR A 9 19.01 40.65 -24.21
CA THR A 9 19.06 40.51 -22.75
C THR A 9 19.72 39.22 -22.33
N ASP A 10 20.69 39.24 -21.40
CA ASP A 10 21.36 38.07 -20.86
C ASP A 10 20.39 37.22 -20.04
N LEU A 11 20.45 35.89 -20.20
CA LEU A 11 19.75 34.94 -19.35
C LEU A 11 20.37 34.89 -17.97
N SER A 12 19.56 35.11 -16.94
CA SER A 12 19.99 34.91 -15.56
C SER A 12 20.09 33.41 -15.23
N ASN A 13 21.13 33.01 -14.54
CA ASN A 13 21.30 31.64 -14.06
C ASN A 13 20.27 31.33 -12.98
N THR A 14 19.48 30.31 -13.20
CA THR A 14 18.56 29.78 -12.17
C THR A 14 19.25 28.65 -11.43
N ALA A 15 19.52 28.85 -10.13
CA ALA A 15 20.07 27.80 -9.29
C ALA A 15 19.05 26.64 -9.17
N ILE A 16 19.56 25.42 -9.34
CA ILE A 16 18.80 24.19 -9.06
C ILE A 16 19.25 23.71 -7.69
N ASP A 17 18.35 23.76 -6.72
CA ASP A 17 18.60 23.30 -5.35
C ASP A 17 17.94 21.92 -5.16
N PRO A 18 18.68 20.82 -5.17
CA PRO A 18 18.12 19.48 -5.02
C PRO A 18 17.72 19.25 -3.57
N THR A 19 16.47 18.87 -3.35
CA THR A 19 16.01 18.38 -2.04
C THR A 19 16.26 16.86 -1.94
N SER A 20 16.75 16.40 -0.79
CA SER A 20 16.95 14.98 -0.49
C SER A 20 15.95 14.52 0.57
N LYS A 21 15.42 13.30 0.40
CA LYS A 21 14.65 12.60 1.43
C LYS A 21 15.48 11.44 1.97
N THR A 22 15.47 11.25 3.28
CA THR A 22 16.21 10.16 3.94
C THR A 22 15.22 9.10 4.42
N ILE A 23 15.45 7.84 4.04
CA ILE A 23 14.72 6.69 4.57
C ILE A 23 15.65 5.97 5.55
N THR A 24 15.21 5.82 6.81
CA THR A 24 15.93 5.09 7.84
C THR A 24 15.50 3.64 7.85
N CYS A 25 16.45 2.72 7.63
CA CYS A 25 16.17 1.29 7.71
C CYS A 25 16.25 0.84 9.17
N THR A 26 15.29 0.01 9.57
CA THR A 26 15.21 -0.64 10.89
C THR A 26 15.14 -2.15 10.74
N GLU A 27 15.61 -2.87 11.75
CA GLU A 27 15.55 -4.32 11.76
C GLU A 27 14.16 -4.78 12.27
N HIS A 28 13.56 -5.70 11.53
CA HIS A 28 12.31 -6.36 11.88
C HIS A 28 12.56 -7.86 11.97
N GLY A 29 12.09 -8.50 13.04
CA GLY A 29 12.33 -9.91 13.26
C GLY A 29 11.15 -10.62 13.90
N ILE A 30 11.11 -11.93 13.70
CA ILE A 30 10.18 -12.85 14.33
C ILE A 30 10.94 -14.10 14.76
N MET A 31 10.64 -14.62 15.93
CA MET A 31 11.26 -15.84 16.47
C MET A 31 10.20 -16.82 16.95
N THR A 32 10.47 -18.11 16.76
CA THR A 32 9.70 -19.20 17.38
C THR A 32 10.62 -20.30 17.84
N THR A 33 10.16 -21.05 18.84
CA THR A 33 10.89 -22.20 19.39
C THR A 33 10.17 -23.49 19.04
N LEU A 34 10.84 -24.40 18.36
CA LEU A 34 10.35 -25.71 17.98
C LEU A 34 11.00 -26.78 18.86
N THR A 35 10.24 -27.39 19.77
CA THR A 35 10.75 -28.47 20.64
C THR A 35 10.90 -29.78 19.88
N ASP A 36 11.83 -30.65 20.32
CA ASP A 36 12.02 -31.96 19.74
C ASP A 36 10.76 -32.83 19.83
N LEU A 37 10.04 -32.71 20.93
CA LEU A 37 8.76 -33.41 21.11
C LEU A 37 7.73 -32.94 20.09
N GLY A 38 7.61 -31.64 19.88
CA GLY A 38 6.70 -31.05 18.90
C GLY A 38 7.06 -31.47 17.48
N ARG A 39 8.37 -31.51 17.14
CA ARG A 39 8.84 -31.97 15.84
C ARG A 39 8.52 -33.44 15.60
N ASN A 40 8.76 -34.31 16.60
CA ASN A 40 8.56 -35.77 16.46
C ASN A 40 7.07 -36.15 16.50
N ALA A 41 6.23 -35.37 17.18
CA ALA A 41 4.79 -35.62 17.26
C ALA A 41 4.02 -35.12 16.03
N ALA A 42 4.61 -34.20 15.25
CA ALA A 42 3.93 -33.59 14.11
C ALA A 42 3.93 -34.54 12.89
N PRO A 43 2.78 -34.73 12.24
CA PRO A 43 2.67 -35.54 11.03
C PRO A 43 3.22 -34.86 9.76
N ARG A 44 3.65 -33.61 9.85
CA ARG A 44 4.10 -32.74 8.75
C ARG A 44 5.45 -32.13 9.06
N ASN A 45 6.10 -31.58 8.03
CA ASN A 45 7.36 -30.85 8.19
C ASN A 45 7.08 -29.44 8.76
N VAL A 46 6.99 -29.34 10.08
CA VAL A 46 6.69 -28.12 10.83
C VAL A 46 7.71 -27.01 10.56
N ALA A 47 8.98 -27.35 10.35
CA ALA A 47 10.02 -26.36 10.09
C ALA A 47 9.79 -25.63 8.75
N ALA A 48 9.32 -26.33 7.71
CA ALA A 48 8.97 -25.70 6.44
C ALA A 48 7.74 -24.81 6.55
N ASP A 49 6.73 -25.23 7.32
CA ASP A 49 5.53 -24.41 7.57
C ASP A 49 5.88 -23.14 8.36
N ILE A 50 6.78 -23.21 9.35
CA ILE A 50 7.28 -22.06 10.10
C ILE A 50 8.01 -21.08 9.14
N GLY A 51 8.89 -21.59 8.25
CA GLY A 51 9.58 -20.74 7.29
C GLY A 51 8.62 -19.98 6.37
N ARG A 52 7.55 -20.64 5.90
CA ARG A 52 6.50 -19.99 5.09
C ARG A 52 5.75 -18.93 5.89
N LEU A 53 5.35 -19.22 7.12
CA LEU A 53 4.66 -18.26 7.98
C LEU A 53 5.52 -17.04 8.30
N PHE A 54 6.83 -17.21 8.46
CA PHE A 54 7.74 -16.08 8.66
C PHE A 54 7.83 -15.19 7.42
N GLY A 55 7.92 -15.79 6.23
CA GLY A 55 7.89 -15.03 4.98
C GLY A 55 6.61 -14.23 4.83
N GLU A 56 5.46 -14.85 5.10
CA GLU A 56 4.15 -14.19 5.07
C GLU A 56 4.06 -13.04 6.11
N ALA A 57 4.59 -13.25 7.33
CA ALA A 57 4.56 -12.24 8.39
C ALA A 57 5.41 -11.00 8.04
N ILE A 58 6.61 -11.20 7.50
CA ILE A 58 7.48 -10.09 7.07
C ILE A 58 6.86 -9.35 5.87
N ALA A 59 6.33 -10.07 4.89
CA ALA A 59 5.65 -9.48 3.74
C ALA A 59 4.44 -8.63 4.19
N LYS A 60 3.62 -9.18 5.10
CA LYS A 60 2.50 -8.45 5.69
C LYS A 60 2.96 -7.19 6.43
N LYS A 61 4.08 -7.25 7.16
CA LYS A 61 4.61 -6.09 7.88
C LYS A 61 5.06 -5.00 6.91
N ILE A 62 5.77 -5.34 5.83
CA ILE A 62 6.18 -4.38 4.79
C ILE A 62 4.95 -3.71 4.16
N ASP A 63 3.94 -4.48 3.82
CA ASP A 63 2.70 -4.01 3.21
C ASP A 63 1.95 -3.04 4.16
N THR A 64 1.86 -3.40 5.44
CA THR A 64 1.25 -2.55 6.47
C THR A 64 2.02 -1.23 6.66
N ASP A 65 3.34 -1.27 6.66
CA ASP A 65 4.17 -0.08 6.83
C ASP A 65 4.08 0.85 5.61
N LEU A 66 3.97 0.31 4.40
CA LEU A 66 3.75 1.08 3.19
C LEU A 66 2.36 1.73 3.16
N THR A 67 1.32 0.97 3.51
CA THR A 67 -0.05 1.50 3.53
C THR A 67 -0.26 2.56 4.62
N ALA A 68 0.48 2.47 5.72
CA ALA A 68 0.45 3.48 6.79
C ALA A 68 0.93 4.86 6.33
N LEU A 69 1.73 4.94 5.26
CA LEU A 69 2.19 6.21 4.69
C LEU A 69 1.08 6.97 3.95
N PHE A 70 -0.01 6.33 3.57
CA PHE A 70 -1.09 6.98 2.81
C PHE A 70 -1.71 8.15 3.55
N GLY A 71 -1.84 8.06 4.89
CA GLY A 71 -2.33 9.15 5.73
C GLY A 71 -1.36 10.34 5.88
N GLY A 72 -0.16 10.26 5.30
CA GLY A 72 0.83 11.34 5.28
C GLY A 72 0.70 12.30 4.10
N PHE A 73 -0.04 11.93 3.05
CA PHE A 73 -0.19 12.80 1.87
C PHE A 73 -0.96 14.07 2.19
N SER A 74 -0.42 15.21 1.79
CA SER A 74 -1.05 16.52 2.00
C SER A 74 -2.30 16.74 1.14
N THR A 75 -2.41 16.02 0.02
CA THR A 75 -3.59 16.06 -0.85
C THR A 75 -4.59 15.00 -0.42
N THR A 76 -5.77 15.40 0.04
CA THR A 76 -6.81 14.50 0.54
C THR A 76 -8.11 14.62 -0.24
N VAL A 77 -8.86 13.53 -0.37
CA VAL A 77 -10.21 13.44 -0.97
C VAL A 77 -11.09 12.57 -0.09
N GLY A 78 -12.36 12.93 0.05
CA GLY A 78 -13.32 12.18 0.88
C GLY A 78 -13.25 12.56 2.35
N ASP A 79 -13.93 11.81 3.16
CA ASP A 79 -13.98 11.92 4.63
C ASP A 79 -14.46 10.59 5.25
N ALA A 80 -14.31 10.46 6.57
CA ALA A 80 -14.68 9.29 7.36
C ALA A 80 -16.20 9.00 7.43
N SER A 81 -17.04 9.75 6.74
CA SER A 81 -18.50 9.56 6.72
C SER A 81 -19.05 9.30 5.32
N THR A 82 -18.18 9.24 4.33
CA THR A 82 -18.57 9.12 2.92
C THR A 82 -18.04 7.81 2.33
N ALA A 83 -18.92 7.01 1.75
CA ALA A 83 -18.54 5.77 1.07
C ALA A 83 -17.72 6.06 -0.20
N LEU A 84 -16.76 5.19 -0.48
CA LEU A 84 -15.92 5.31 -1.67
C LEU A 84 -16.75 5.20 -2.95
N SER A 85 -16.55 6.16 -3.84
CA SER A 85 -17.21 6.22 -5.14
C SER A 85 -16.22 6.41 -6.28
N ALA A 86 -16.65 6.12 -7.51
CA ALA A 86 -15.86 6.44 -8.71
C ALA A 86 -15.55 7.94 -8.79
N SER A 87 -16.44 8.80 -8.31
CA SER A 87 -16.24 10.25 -8.24
C SER A 87 -15.03 10.64 -7.38
N SER A 88 -14.82 9.94 -6.25
CA SER A 88 -13.67 10.18 -5.38
C SER A 88 -12.34 9.87 -6.10
N ILE A 89 -12.31 8.80 -6.89
CA ILE A 89 -11.13 8.44 -7.70
C ILE A 89 -10.89 9.48 -8.80
N PHE A 90 -11.95 9.92 -9.50
CA PHE A 90 -11.81 10.98 -10.51
C PHE A 90 -11.31 12.29 -9.91
N GLN A 91 -11.76 12.65 -8.70
CA GLN A 91 -11.29 13.84 -7.97
C GLN A 91 -9.81 13.72 -7.60
N ALA A 92 -9.37 12.57 -7.09
CA ALA A 92 -7.97 12.32 -6.76
C ALA A 92 -7.08 12.43 -8.00
N VAL A 93 -7.47 11.80 -9.12
CA VAL A 93 -6.75 11.90 -10.40
C VAL A 93 -6.70 13.34 -10.90
N ALA A 94 -7.79 14.09 -10.79
CA ALA A 94 -7.81 15.50 -11.20
C ALA A 94 -6.86 16.36 -10.37
N LYS A 95 -6.79 16.13 -9.03
CA LYS A 95 -5.84 16.82 -8.14
C LYS A 95 -4.39 16.47 -8.49
N LEU A 96 -4.07 15.18 -8.72
CA LEU A 96 -2.74 14.77 -9.12
C LEU A 96 -2.31 15.39 -10.47
N ARG A 97 -3.21 15.41 -11.44
CA ARG A 97 -2.95 16.09 -12.73
C ARG A 97 -2.78 17.59 -12.60
N ALA A 98 -3.51 18.25 -11.70
CA ALA A 98 -3.32 19.66 -11.38
C ALA A 98 -1.93 19.93 -10.80
N ASN A 99 -1.35 18.98 -10.08
CA ASN A 99 0.02 19.01 -9.57
C ASN A 99 1.07 18.61 -10.63
N ALA A 100 0.67 18.45 -11.90
CA ALA A 100 1.52 18.05 -13.02
C ALA A 100 2.18 16.67 -12.83
N VAL A 101 1.56 15.77 -12.08
CA VAL A 101 2.00 14.37 -11.93
C VAL A 101 1.80 13.64 -13.26
N PRO A 102 2.77 12.83 -13.73
CA PRO A 102 2.58 12.00 -14.91
C PRO A 102 1.33 11.14 -14.79
N GLY A 103 0.49 11.11 -15.83
CA GLY A 103 -0.77 10.35 -15.82
C GLY A 103 -0.60 8.86 -16.07
N ASP A 104 0.61 8.41 -16.34
CA ASP A 104 0.92 7.02 -16.62
C ASP A 104 1.26 6.28 -15.31
N ASN A 105 0.85 5.02 -15.22
CA ASN A 105 1.15 4.12 -14.08
C ASN A 105 0.60 4.58 -12.72
N LEU A 106 -0.53 5.28 -12.68
CA LEU A 106 -1.20 5.56 -11.43
C LEU A 106 -1.77 4.27 -10.84
N SER A 107 -1.55 4.08 -9.55
CA SER A 107 -2.07 2.96 -8.77
C SER A 107 -2.92 3.47 -7.63
N ALA A 108 -3.95 2.71 -7.28
CA ALA A 108 -4.77 2.96 -6.11
C ALA A 108 -4.82 1.70 -5.24
N VAL A 109 -4.78 1.88 -3.94
CA VAL A 109 -4.87 0.77 -2.97
C VAL A 109 -5.94 1.10 -1.95
N PHE A 110 -6.87 0.16 -1.75
CA PHE A 110 -7.98 0.30 -0.82
C PHE A 110 -8.17 -0.95 0.03
N HIS A 111 -8.80 -0.78 1.19
CA HIS A 111 -9.25 -1.91 1.99
C HIS A 111 -10.45 -2.60 1.29
N PRO A 112 -10.57 -3.95 1.35
CA PRO A 112 -11.64 -4.69 0.68
C PRO A 112 -13.05 -4.24 1.04
N GLN A 113 -13.30 -3.81 2.28
CA GLN A 113 -14.61 -3.30 2.70
C GLN A 113 -15.00 -2.02 1.98
N VAL A 114 -14.05 -1.07 1.86
CA VAL A 114 -14.26 0.19 1.13
C VAL A 114 -14.35 -0.06 -0.39
N ALA A 115 -13.54 -0.98 -0.90
CA ALA A 115 -13.60 -1.38 -2.31
C ALA A 115 -14.92 -2.07 -2.68
N PHE A 116 -15.62 -2.70 -1.71
CA PHE A 116 -16.96 -3.22 -1.92
C PHE A 116 -17.95 -2.12 -2.31
N ASP A 117 -17.91 -0.97 -1.63
CA ASP A 117 -18.79 0.17 -1.93
C ASP A 117 -18.54 0.72 -3.33
N LEU A 118 -17.27 0.82 -3.72
CA LEU A 118 -16.91 1.18 -5.08
C LEU A 118 -17.49 0.19 -6.11
N LYS A 119 -17.35 -1.12 -5.89
CA LYS A 119 -17.90 -2.16 -6.77
C LYS A 119 -19.41 -2.12 -6.82
N SER A 120 -20.07 -1.93 -5.68
CA SER A 120 -21.51 -1.82 -5.57
C SER A 120 -22.04 -0.61 -6.34
N GLY A 121 -21.36 0.56 -6.19
CA GLY A 121 -21.71 1.77 -6.91
C GLY A 121 -21.52 1.65 -8.42
N LEU A 122 -20.47 1.00 -8.86
CA LEU A 122 -20.21 0.73 -10.28
C LEU A 122 -21.26 -0.21 -10.88
N THR A 123 -21.64 -1.26 -10.18
CA THR A 123 -22.68 -2.20 -10.63
C THR A 123 -24.00 -1.49 -10.93
N ASN A 124 -24.37 -0.53 -10.08
CA ASN A 124 -25.61 0.24 -10.25
C ASN A 124 -25.55 1.21 -11.44
N THR A 125 -24.37 1.73 -11.76
CA THR A 125 -24.14 2.66 -12.88
C THR A 125 -23.99 1.93 -14.22
N PHE A 126 -23.45 0.71 -14.21
CA PHE A 126 -23.21 -0.11 -15.40
C PHE A 126 -24.29 -1.18 -15.67
N ALA A 127 -25.36 -1.19 -14.90
CA ALA A 127 -26.56 -2.00 -15.20
C ALA A 127 -27.31 -1.55 -16.49
N ASN A 128 -26.75 -0.60 -17.22
CA ASN A 128 -27.23 -0.16 -18.52
C ASN A 128 -26.71 -1.11 -19.61
N PRO A 129 -27.52 -1.47 -20.62
CA PRO A 129 -27.39 -2.67 -21.45
C PRO A 129 -26.28 -2.62 -22.53
N ASN A 130 -25.13 -2.04 -22.24
CA ASN A 130 -24.00 -2.16 -23.16
C ASN A 130 -23.15 -3.40 -22.75
N PRO A 131 -23.17 -4.51 -23.52
CA PRO A 131 -22.77 -5.84 -23.07
C PRO A 131 -21.28 -6.09 -22.96
N GLY A 132 -20.43 -5.06 -22.98
CA GLY A 132 -18.97 -5.24 -23.09
C GLY A 132 -18.18 -5.13 -21.78
N VAL A 133 -18.57 -4.27 -20.83
CA VAL A 133 -17.67 -3.92 -19.69
C VAL A 133 -18.26 -4.37 -18.33
N GLY A 134 -19.57 -4.34 -18.16
CA GLY A 134 -20.22 -4.65 -16.89
C GLY A 134 -20.11 -6.12 -16.45
N ASN A 135 -19.99 -7.05 -17.38
CA ASN A 135 -19.92 -8.48 -17.08
C ASN A 135 -18.52 -8.95 -16.64
N GLU A 136 -17.45 -8.26 -17.00
CA GLU A 136 -16.11 -8.64 -16.59
C GLU A 136 -15.80 -8.21 -15.16
N ILE A 137 -16.28 -7.05 -14.74
CA ILE A 137 -16.17 -6.55 -13.37
C ILE A 137 -16.93 -7.45 -12.39
N LEU A 138 -18.10 -7.97 -12.80
CA LEU A 138 -18.90 -8.90 -11.98
C LEU A 138 -18.28 -10.31 -11.91
N ARG A 139 -17.48 -10.70 -12.89
CA ARG A 139 -16.89 -12.05 -12.97
C ARG A 139 -15.50 -12.15 -12.38
N SER A 140 -14.72 -11.08 -12.44
CA SER A 140 -13.40 -11.00 -11.83
C SER A 140 -13.52 -10.16 -10.57
N SER A 141 -13.01 -10.63 -9.45
CA SER A 141 -12.83 -9.83 -8.22
C SER A 141 -11.82 -8.68 -8.43
N LEU A 142 -11.37 -8.49 -9.65
CA LEU A 142 -10.45 -7.41 -10.04
C LEU A 142 -11.28 -6.14 -10.22
N VAL A 143 -11.01 -5.12 -9.42
CA VAL A 143 -11.62 -3.78 -9.59
C VAL A 143 -11.02 -3.09 -10.81
N GLY A 144 -10.64 -3.70 -11.81
CA GLY A 144 -10.28 -3.14 -13.10
C GLY A 144 -9.49 -1.83 -13.02
N GLN A 145 -9.52 -1.10 -14.12
CA GLN A 145 -8.91 0.21 -14.26
C GLN A 145 -10.01 1.28 -14.31
N ILE A 146 -9.95 2.28 -13.42
CA ILE A 146 -10.86 3.44 -13.42
C ILE A 146 -10.04 4.70 -13.66
N ALA A 147 -10.44 5.53 -14.60
CA ALA A 147 -9.73 6.78 -14.95
C ALA A 147 -8.25 6.62 -15.31
N GLY A 148 -7.83 5.45 -15.78
CA GLY A 148 -6.42 5.13 -16.04
C GLY A 148 -5.64 4.68 -14.80
N VAL A 149 -6.29 4.51 -13.65
CA VAL A 149 -5.69 4.07 -12.39
C VAL A 149 -5.93 2.57 -12.20
N ASN A 150 -4.88 1.82 -11.90
CA ASN A 150 -4.97 0.41 -11.53
C ASN A 150 -5.36 0.31 -10.06
N ILE A 151 -6.45 -0.42 -9.76
CA ILE A 151 -6.98 -0.51 -8.40
C ILE A 151 -6.63 -1.87 -7.81
N PHE A 152 -5.98 -1.83 -6.65
CA PHE A 152 -5.58 -2.99 -5.86
C PHE A 152 -6.31 -3.00 -4.52
N GLU A 153 -6.46 -4.18 -3.95
CA GLU A 153 -7.08 -4.38 -2.64
C GLU A 153 -6.09 -5.07 -1.70
N THR A 154 -5.99 -4.57 -0.48
CA THR A 154 -5.22 -5.21 0.59
C THR A 154 -5.96 -5.12 1.93
N SER A 155 -5.99 -6.23 2.66
CA SER A 155 -6.50 -6.27 4.04
C SER A 155 -5.45 -5.84 5.07
N ASN A 156 -4.22 -5.55 4.64
CA ASN A 156 -3.12 -5.15 5.50
C ASN A 156 -3.11 -3.65 5.80
N MET A 157 -4.24 -2.98 5.60
CA MET A 157 -4.44 -1.56 5.86
C MET A 157 -5.09 -1.36 7.23
N ALA A 158 -4.57 -0.44 8.02
CA ALA A 158 -5.20 -0.04 9.26
C ALA A 158 -6.38 0.91 8.99
N ASP A 159 -7.36 0.93 9.92
CA ASP A 159 -8.42 1.92 9.92
C ASP A 159 -7.89 3.33 10.25
N SER A 160 -8.75 4.33 10.20
CA SER A 160 -8.40 5.73 10.53
C SER A 160 -7.90 5.89 11.96
N SER A 161 -8.22 4.97 12.86
CA SER A 161 -7.77 4.92 14.26
C SER A 161 -6.48 4.12 14.46
N GLY A 162 -5.92 3.53 13.40
CA GLY A 162 -4.69 2.74 13.42
C GLY A 162 -4.86 1.26 13.79
N ASN A 163 -6.10 0.73 13.82
CA ASN A 163 -6.36 -0.68 14.11
C ASN A 163 -6.32 -1.54 12.83
N ASN A 164 -5.73 -2.73 12.95
CA ASN A 164 -5.77 -3.76 11.91
C ASN A 164 -5.95 -5.14 12.57
N PRO A 165 -7.08 -5.84 12.39
CA PRO A 165 -8.25 -5.43 11.59
C PRO A 165 -8.94 -4.18 12.14
N GLY A 166 -9.51 -3.38 11.23
CA GLY A 166 -10.22 -2.14 11.58
C GLY A 166 -11.49 -2.38 12.38
N THR A 167 -11.84 -1.43 13.22
CA THR A 167 -13.03 -1.45 14.09
C THR A 167 -14.02 -0.34 13.79
N THR A 168 -13.58 0.70 13.06
CA THR A 168 -14.41 1.88 12.76
C THR A 168 -15.07 1.83 11.38
N GLY A 169 -14.56 1.00 10.47
CA GLY A 169 -15.03 0.97 9.08
C GLY A 169 -14.40 2.02 8.18
N ASP A 170 -13.72 3.02 8.76
CA ASP A 170 -13.06 4.10 8.02
C ASP A 170 -11.65 3.69 7.64
N TYR A 171 -11.33 3.77 6.36
CA TYR A 171 -9.99 3.41 5.88
C TYR A 171 -9.39 4.52 5.02
N LYS A 172 -8.06 4.68 5.14
CA LYS A 172 -7.28 5.63 4.38
C LYS A 172 -6.57 4.93 3.23
N GLY A 173 -7.24 4.87 2.08
CA GLY A 173 -6.61 4.45 0.83
C GLY A 173 -5.87 5.59 0.16
N ALA A 174 -5.19 5.31 -0.92
CA ALA A 174 -4.51 6.34 -1.70
C ALA A 174 -4.53 6.03 -3.20
N VAL A 175 -4.48 7.11 -3.99
CA VAL A 175 -4.11 7.08 -5.41
C VAL A 175 -2.74 7.74 -5.52
N PHE A 176 -1.77 7.05 -6.09
CA PHE A 176 -0.40 7.53 -6.14
C PHE A 176 0.35 7.08 -7.40
N HIS A 177 1.38 7.84 -7.75
CA HIS A 177 2.39 7.45 -8.71
C HIS A 177 3.52 6.68 -7.99
N PRO A 178 4.22 5.73 -8.63
CA PRO A 178 5.31 4.98 -8.00
C PRO A 178 6.38 5.86 -7.32
N ASP A 179 6.63 7.07 -7.82
CA ASP A 179 7.60 8.00 -7.25
C ASP A 179 7.13 8.67 -5.94
N ALA A 180 5.90 8.42 -5.49
CA ALA A 180 5.39 8.97 -4.23
C ALA A 180 6.00 8.29 -3.02
N LEU A 181 6.21 6.98 -3.11
CA LEU A 181 6.63 6.13 -2.00
C LEU A 181 7.97 5.45 -2.31
N GLY A 182 8.76 5.21 -1.28
CA GLY A 182 10.02 4.49 -1.37
C GLY A 182 10.12 3.37 -0.36
N LEU A 183 10.63 2.24 -0.83
CA LEU A 183 11.06 1.12 -0.02
C LEU A 183 12.57 0.98 -0.16
N ALA A 184 13.31 1.13 0.92
CA ALA A 184 14.74 0.87 0.98
C ALA A 184 14.96 -0.46 1.70
N MET A 185 15.53 -1.45 1.01
CA MET A 185 15.85 -2.75 1.58
C MET A 185 17.37 -2.86 1.75
N MET A 186 17.83 -2.95 3.01
CA MET A 186 19.23 -3.10 3.35
C MET A 186 19.61 -4.58 3.47
N GLN A 187 18.71 -5.39 4.04
CA GLN A 187 18.88 -6.84 4.15
C GLN A 187 17.55 -7.51 3.85
N ASP A 188 17.56 -8.44 2.92
CA ASP A 188 16.43 -9.29 2.59
C ASP A 188 16.14 -10.30 3.72
N LEU A 189 15.04 -11.02 3.65
CA LEU A 189 14.67 -12.02 4.63
C LEU A 189 15.80 -13.03 4.85
N LYS A 190 16.31 -13.09 6.08
CA LYS A 190 17.31 -14.04 6.54
C LYS A 190 16.68 -14.91 7.62
N ILE A 191 16.80 -16.25 7.47
CA ILE A 191 16.35 -17.20 8.47
C ILE A 191 17.57 -17.86 9.08
N GLU A 192 17.65 -17.83 10.40
CA GLU A 192 18.72 -18.46 11.19
C GLU A 192 18.12 -19.40 12.21
N THR A 193 18.84 -20.50 12.48
CA THR A 193 18.42 -21.48 13.48
C THR A 193 19.51 -21.64 14.52
N GLN A 194 19.10 -21.65 15.79
CA GLN A 194 19.99 -21.94 16.91
C GLN A 194 19.43 -23.09 17.74
N ARG A 195 20.33 -23.99 18.16
CA ARG A 195 19.97 -25.09 19.06
C ARG A 195 20.07 -24.65 20.50
N ASP A 196 18.97 -24.69 21.25
CA ASP A 196 18.98 -24.60 22.70
C ASP A 196 18.89 -26.01 23.31
N ALA A 197 20.02 -26.48 23.82
CA ALA A 197 20.11 -27.82 24.40
C ALA A 197 19.37 -27.93 25.74
N SER A 198 19.23 -26.85 26.49
CA SER A 198 18.55 -26.83 27.77
C SER A 198 17.05 -26.97 27.61
N LEU A 199 16.48 -26.34 26.60
CA LEU A 199 15.06 -26.45 26.23
C LEU A 199 14.78 -27.68 25.35
N ARG A 200 15.80 -28.35 24.83
CA ARG A 200 15.67 -29.44 23.85
C ARG A 200 14.82 -28.98 22.67
N ALA A 201 15.16 -27.83 22.16
CA ALA A 201 14.43 -27.13 21.12
C ALA A 201 15.37 -26.44 20.14
N ASP A 202 14.89 -26.18 18.92
CA ASP A 202 15.53 -25.29 17.99
C ASP A 202 14.78 -23.95 17.99
N GLU A 203 15.52 -22.87 18.14
CA GLU A 203 15.05 -21.51 17.94
C GLU A 203 15.22 -21.16 16.47
N ILE A 204 14.15 -20.72 15.84
CA ILE A 204 14.14 -20.28 14.45
C ILE A 204 13.83 -18.79 14.45
N VAL A 205 14.76 -18.01 13.93
CA VAL A 205 14.67 -16.55 13.86
C VAL A 205 14.66 -16.12 12.41
N ALA A 206 13.75 -15.25 12.06
CA ALA A 206 13.73 -14.60 10.75
C ALA A 206 13.88 -13.10 10.94
N THR A 207 14.80 -12.48 10.22
CA THR A 207 15.07 -11.04 10.26
C THR A 207 15.10 -10.45 8.87
N ALA A 208 14.66 -9.19 8.76
CA ALA A 208 14.81 -8.37 7.57
C ALA A 208 15.12 -6.92 7.99
N VAL A 209 15.93 -6.20 7.22
CA VAL A 209 16.27 -4.81 7.49
C VAL A 209 15.81 -3.96 6.33
N TYR A 210 14.77 -3.16 6.56
CA TYR A 210 14.21 -2.28 5.56
C TYR A 210 13.71 -0.98 6.18
N GLY A 211 13.41 -0.01 5.32
CA GLY A 211 12.75 1.22 5.70
C GLY A 211 11.77 1.63 4.60
N VAL A 212 10.69 2.27 4.99
CA VAL A 212 9.71 2.86 4.08
C VAL A 212 9.65 4.37 4.30
N GLY A 213 9.30 5.11 3.27
CA GLY A 213 9.19 6.56 3.39
C GLY A 213 8.49 7.18 2.21
N GLU A 214 7.92 8.33 2.45
CA GLU A 214 7.35 9.18 1.42
C GLU A 214 8.48 9.93 0.71
N LEU A 215 8.58 9.76 -0.61
CA LEU A 215 9.59 10.42 -1.44
C LEU A 215 9.09 11.78 -1.96
N ASN A 216 7.88 11.78 -2.52
CA ASN A 216 7.29 12.97 -3.08
C ASN A 216 5.79 13.04 -2.74
N ASP A 217 5.46 13.95 -1.82
CA ASP A 217 4.10 14.17 -1.34
C ASP A 217 3.11 14.58 -2.45
N THR A 218 3.57 15.38 -3.42
CA THR A 218 2.72 15.86 -4.51
C THR A 218 2.26 14.75 -5.46
N ASN A 219 2.94 13.61 -5.46
CA ASN A 219 2.64 12.45 -6.31
C ASN A 219 1.65 11.46 -5.68
N GLY A 220 1.16 11.75 -4.48
CA GLY A 220 0.16 10.98 -3.75
C GLY A 220 -1.08 11.79 -3.42
N CYS A 221 -2.21 11.10 -3.35
CA CYS A 221 -3.49 11.65 -2.89
C CYS A 221 -4.16 10.63 -1.97
N GLU A 222 -4.33 10.99 -0.70
CA GLU A 222 -5.11 10.21 0.25
C GLU A 222 -6.58 10.21 -0.12
N ILE A 223 -7.23 9.07 0.00
CA ILE A 223 -8.68 8.94 -0.06
C ILE A 223 -9.17 8.33 1.24
N GLU A 224 -9.81 9.12 2.07
CA GLU A 224 -10.49 8.65 3.27
C GLU A 224 -11.93 8.28 2.93
N ALA A 225 -12.36 7.10 3.32
CA ALA A 225 -13.72 6.64 3.06
C ALA A 225 -14.21 5.68 4.15
N ASP A 226 -15.50 5.82 4.47
CA ASP A 226 -16.25 4.90 5.34
C ASP A 226 -16.73 3.70 4.53
N SER A 227 -16.82 2.55 5.18
CA SER A 227 -17.38 1.32 4.60
C SER A 227 -18.83 1.14 5.00
N SER A 228 -19.70 0.88 4.05
CA SER A 228 -21.10 0.52 4.31
C SER A 228 -21.28 -0.85 4.98
N ILE A 229 -20.23 -1.67 4.97
CA ILE A 229 -20.17 -2.98 5.62
C ILE A 229 -19.14 -2.97 6.75
N GLN A 230 -19.58 -3.26 7.97
CA GLN A 230 -18.73 -3.41 9.16
C GLN A 230 -18.67 -4.86 9.61
#